data_e095f63629a27f29a4130c59cc04e0c1
#
_entry.id   e095f63629a27f29a4130c59cc04e0c1
#
_cell.length_a   1.000
_cell.length_b   1.000
_cell.length_c   1.000
_cell.angle_alpha   90.00
_cell.angle_beta   90.00
_cell.angle_gamma   90.00
#
_symmetry.space_group_name_H-M   'P 1'
#
loop_
_entity.id
_entity.type
_entity.pdbx_description
1 polymer ?
#
loop_
_entity_poly.entity_id
_entity_poly.type
_entity_poly.pdbx_seq_one_letter_code
_entity_poly.pdbx_strand_id
1 'polypeptide(L)'
;MQKANVVKLVLLLMFNSVLYSSANAQFIGSLADLPPTIENYPLERLSERVYVVIGPHEWPNKKTKGFMNNPAAILTDEGFIIVDPGSSADVGRGFLEKLKCVSSKPVVAVFNTHLHGDHFLGNQGIRDAYPEVPIYAHQRTIERLEAGEAQEWHDRFNGLTEGALANTRIALPNKALKGGEVMKTGGITLKIHHPEHAHSDTDIMIEVVDDKLMFMGDISMNKWTPYTAMPQDASFKGTALALKAAIDNADVEVYVPGHGYPEDKTSMAIQIGFTEDLLASIKKYYLQGMQAHDMSELVKKDLQKYSAWDHFDELGKVISHAYVEVEQDNF
;
A
#
# COMPACT_ATOMS: atom_id res chain seq x y z
N MET A 1 54.19 -36.88 41.30
CA MET A 1 53.31 -35.74 41.71
C MET A 1 53.46 -34.60 40.72
N GLN A 2 52.57 -34.47 39.75
CA GLN A 2 52.45 -33.29 38.90
C GLN A 2 51.00 -33.18 38.52
N LYS A 3 50.38 -32.05 38.93
CA LYS A 3 48.99 -31.74 38.68
C LYS A 3 48.85 -31.23 37.23
N ALA A 4 48.00 -31.88 36.42
CA ALA A 4 47.63 -31.44 35.10
C ALA A 4 46.48 -30.38 35.20
N ASN A 5 46.74 -29.16 34.73
CA ASN A 5 45.76 -28.12 34.61
C ASN A 5 44.95 -28.35 33.33
N VAL A 6 43.62 -28.57 33.46
CA VAL A 6 42.67 -28.60 32.37
C VAL A 6 42.19 -27.15 32.11
N VAL A 7 42.65 -26.60 31.02
CA VAL A 7 42.11 -25.29 30.50
C VAL A 7 40.80 -25.58 29.81
N LYS A 8 39.68 -25.11 30.38
CA LYS A 8 38.38 -25.08 29.72
C LYS A 8 38.36 -23.93 28.74
N LEU A 9 38.38 -24.28 27.46
CA LEU A 9 38.10 -23.33 26.36
C LEU A 9 36.59 -23.05 26.32
N VAL A 10 36.19 -21.89 26.80
CA VAL A 10 34.79 -21.39 26.63
C VAL A 10 34.71 -20.72 25.27
N LEU A 11 34.05 -21.40 24.31
CA LEU A 11 33.68 -20.79 23.03
C LEU A 11 32.56 -19.78 23.29
N LEU A 12 32.90 -18.50 23.23
CA LEU A 12 31.93 -17.41 23.24
C LEU A 12 31.35 -17.28 21.83
N LEU A 13 30.19 -17.86 21.61
CA LEU A 13 29.38 -17.57 20.42
C LEU A 13 28.85 -16.14 20.55
N MET A 14 29.50 -15.19 19.89
CA MET A 14 28.97 -13.86 19.71
C MET A 14 27.81 -13.96 18.71
N PHE A 15 26.59 -13.94 19.22
CA PHE A 15 25.41 -13.58 18.44
C PHE A 15 25.55 -12.09 18.04
N ASN A 16 25.90 -11.85 16.80
CA ASN A 16 25.73 -10.52 16.22
C ASN A 16 24.21 -10.27 16.06
N SER A 17 23.58 -9.78 17.13
CA SER A 17 22.32 -9.08 17.02
C SER A 17 22.62 -7.77 16.30
N VAL A 18 22.26 -7.70 15.04
CA VAL A 18 22.16 -6.43 14.31
C VAL A 18 21.05 -5.64 15.01
N LEU A 19 21.47 -4.81 15.94
CA LEU A 19 20.61 -3.76 16.49
C LEU A 19 20.30 -2.81 15.33
N TYR A 20 19.08 -2.84 14.83
CA TYR A 20 18.52 -1.74 14.04
C TYR A 20 18.61 -0.49 14.91
N SER A 21 19.69 0.25 14.74
CA SER A 21 19.78 1.62 15.22
C SER A 21 18.81 2.42 14.38
N SER A 22 17.60 2.61 14.91
CA SER A 22 16.75 3.72 14.49
C SER A 22 17.58 4.98 14.72
N ALA A 23 18.13 5.53 13.64
CA ALA A 23 18.62 6.89 13.64
C ALA A 23 17.39 7.76 13.93
N ASN A 24 17.15 8.04 15.20
CA ASN A 24 16.22 9.06 15.66
C ASN A 24 16.72 10.39 15.11
N ALA A 25 16.29 10.76 13.92
CA ALA A 25 16.19 12.15 13.57
C ALA A 25 15.19 12.73 14.58
N GLN A 26 15.71 13.42 15.60
CA GLN A 26 14.88 14.22 16.50
C GLN A 26 14.27 15.34 15.66
N PHE A 27 13.09 15.09 15.13
CA PHE A 27 12.24 16.11 14.58
C PHE A 27 11.72 16.95 15.75
N ILE A 28 12.31 18.13 15.96
CA ILE A 28 11.86 19.11 16.96
C ILE A 28 10.65 19.84 16.36
N GLY A 29 9.51 19.19 16.38
CA GLY A 29 8.21 19.67 15.92
C GLY A 29 7.26 18.49 15.77
N SER A 30 5.99 18.68 16.13
CA SER A 30 4.96 17.68 15.85
C SER A 30 4.77 17.60 14.32
N LEU A 31 4.71 16.40 13.74
CA LEU A 31 4.32 16.19 12.34
C LEU A 31 2.98 16.87 12.01
N ALA A 32 2.12 17.05 13.02
CA ALA A 32 0.84 17.75 12.93
C ALA A 32 0.97 19.25 12.59
N ASP A 33 2.14 19.87 12.76
CA ASP A 33 2.36 21.30 12.51
C ASP A 33 2.93 21.58 11.11
N LEU A 34 3.29 20.54 10.35
CA LEU A 34 3.81 20.69 8.99
C LEU A 34 2.66 20.70 7.97
N PRO A 35 2.80 21.44 6.85
CA PRO A 35 1.87 21.28 5.74
C PRO A 35 1.88 19.82 5.29
N PRO A 36 0.73 19.15 5.14
CA PRO A 36 0.67 17.72 4.81
C PRO A 36 0.93 17.43 3.33
N THR A 37 1.96 18.04 2.77
CA THR A 37 2.46 17.79 1.40
C THR A 37 3.68 16.89 1.46
N ILE A 38 3.96 16.14 0.40
CA ILE A 38 5.00 15.11 0.37
C ILE A 38 6.38 15.62 0.78
N GLU A 39 6.69 16.89 0.53
CA GLU A 39 7.98 17.51 0.86
C GLU A 39 8.29 17.41 2.36
N ASN A 40 7.28 17.44 3.21
CA ASN A 40 7.39 17.48 4.66
C ASN A 40 7.40 16.09 5.33
N TYR A 41 7.17 15.03 4.56
CA TYR A 41 7.22 13.66 5.06
C TYR A 41 8.60 13.06 4.85
N PRO A 42 9.14 12.29 5.82
CA PRO A 42 10.45 11.67 5.68
C PRO A 42 10.44 10.61 4.58
N LEU A 43 11.58 10.43 3.91
CA LEU A 43 11.85 9.25 3.12
C LEU A 43 12.41 8.18 4.06
N GLU A 44 11.64 7.15 4.33
CA GLU A 44 12.05 6.06 5.20
C GLU A 44 12.74 4.96 4.40
N ARG A 45 13.76 4.34 5.00
CA ARG A 45 14.49 3.22 4.41
C ARG A 45 14.05 1.92 5.07
N LEU A 46 13.46 1.01 4.30
CA LEU A 46 12.95 -0.28 4.80
C LEU A 46 13.97 -1.42 4.67
N SER A 47 14.85 -1.36 3.67
CA SER A 47 15.93 -2.33 3.45
C SER A 47 17.17 -1.62 2.89
N GLU A 48 18.17 -2.38 2.43
CA GLU A 48 19.34 -1.78 1.78
C GLU A 48 18.98 -0.96 0.55
N ARG A 49 17.88 -1.32 -0.15
CA ARG A 49 17.50 -0.71 -1.42
C ARG A 49 16.06 -0.21 -1.50
N VAL A 50 15.21 -0.47 -0.51
CA VAL A 50 13.79 -0.07 -0.54
C VAL A 50 13.55 1.16 0.31
N TYR A 51 12.89 2.15 -0.28
CA TYR A 51 12.56 3.45 0.31
C TYR A 51 11.08 3.72 0.14
N VAL A 52 10.45 4.35 1.15
CA VAL A 52 9.02 4.69 1.14
C VAL A 52 8.79 6.04 1.81
N VAL A 53 7.78 6.77 1.37
CA VAL A 53 7.21 7.88 2.13
C VAL A 53 5.86 7.42 2.66
N ILE A 54 5.69 7.43 3.98
CA ILE A 54 4.39 7.10 4.58
C ILE A 54 3.48 8.32 4.47
N GLY A 55 2.41 8.19 3.70
CA GLY A 55 1.45 9.26 3.48
C GLY A 55 0.59 9.58 4.71
N PRO A 56 -0.08 10.74 4.71
CA PRO A 56 -0.99 11.09 5.79
C PRO A 56 -2.23 10.18 5.81
N HIS A 57 -2.71 9.84 6.99
CA HIS A 57 -3.95 9.10 7.19
C HIS A 57 -5.17 10.04 7.09
N GLU A 58 -5.26 10.76 5.98
CA GLU A 58 -6.34 11.71 5.70
C GLU A 58 -6.89 11.47 4.29
N TRP A 59 -8.20 11.69 4.12
CA TRP A 59 -8.80 11.73 2.79
C TRP A 59 -8.20 12.88 1.97
N PRO A 60 -8.13 12.74 0.62
CA PRO A 60 -7.57 13.78 -0.23
C PRO A 60 -8.30 15.10 -0.03
N ASN A 61 -7.55 16.16 0.21
CA ASN A 61 -8.09 17.50 0.46
C ASN A 61 -7.13 18.56 -0.08
N LYS A 62 -7.54 19.82 -0.01
CA LYS A 62 -6.76 20.96 -0.51
C LYS A 62 -5.40 21.11 0.18
N LYS A 63 -5.30 20.80 1.49
CA LYS A 63 -4.06 20.95 2.26
C LYS A 63 -3.02 19.92 1.83
N THR A 64 -3.47 18.65 1.67
CA THR A 64 -2.60 17.56 1.22
C THR A 64 -2.27 17.65 -0.26
N LYS A 65 -3.00 18.46 -1.03
CA LYS A 65 -2.97 18.46 -2.51
C LYS A 65 -3.19 17.06 -3.09
N GLY A 66 -4.01 16.28 -2.40
CA GLY A 66 -4.33 14.90 -2.75
C GLY A 66 -3.36 13.85 -2.21
N PHE A 67 -2.20 14.22 -1.64
CA PHE A 67 -1.24 13.25 -1.10
C PHE A 67 -1.87 12.45 0.04
N MET A 68 -1.86 11.11 -0.09
CA MET A 68 -2.40 10.20 0.90
C MET A 68 -1.81 8.78 0.87
N ASN A 69 -1.31 8.31 -0.28
CA ASN A 69 -0.73 6.98 -0.43
C ASN A 69 0.73 6.89 0.04
N ASN A 70 1.31 5.71 -0.05
CA ASN A 70 2.71 5.42 0.25
C ASN A 70 3.55 5.28 -1.03
N PRO A 71 4.04 6.37 -1.66
CA PRO A 71 4.95 6.22 -2.79
C PRO A 71 6.25 5.56 -2.33
N ALA A 72 6.70 4.57 -3.11
CA ALA A 72 7.87 3.79 -2.77
C ALA A 72 8.84 3.63 -3.94
N ALA A 73 10.10 3.31 -3.65
CA ALA A 73 11.13 3.08 -4.65
C ALA A 73 12.09 1.97 -4.25
N ILE A 74 12.56 1.24 -5.25
CA ILE A 74 13.60 0.22 -5.12
C ILE A 74 14.82 0.73 -5.88
N LEU A 75 15.95 0.90 -5.19
CA LEU A 75 17.22 1.26 -5.82
C LEU A 75 17.90 0.00 -6.36
N THR A 76 18.10 -0.06 -7.66
CA THR A 76 18.75 -1.17 -8.36
C THR A 76 20.11 -0.74 -8.93
N ASP A 77 20.82 -1.68 -9.55
CA ASP A 77 22.09 -1.37 -10.23
C ASP A 77 21.88 -0.42 -11.43
N GLU A 78 20.69 -0.48 -12.07
CA GLU A 78 20.37 0.29 -13.27
C GLU A 78 19.70 1.65 -12.94
N GLY A 79 19.01 1.76 -11.80
CA GLY A 79 18.26 2.94 -11.41
C GLY A 79 17.16 2.64 -10.41
N PHE A 80 16.26 3.61 -10.22
CA PHE A 80 15.11 3.45 -9.37
C PHE A 80 13.93 2.78 -10.10
N ILE A 81 13.30 1.82 -9.45
CA ILE A 81 11.97 1.34 -9.78
C ILE A 81 11.01 2.01 -8.79
N ILE A 82 10.00 2.72 -9.27
CA ILE A 82 9.01 3.40 -8.43
C ILE A 82 7.74 2.55 -8.36
N VAL A 83 7.13 2.48 -7.18
CA VAL A 83 5.81 1.87 -6.95
C VAL A 83 4.87 2.96 -6.47
N ASP A 84 3.74 3.13 -7.17
CA ASP A 84 2.65 4.05 -6.84
C ASP A 84 3.11 5.49 -6.56
N PRO A 85 3.51 6.25 -7.59
CA PRO A 85 4.14 7.56 -7.42
C PRO A 85 3.24 8.66 -6.83
N GLY A 86 1.99 8.36 -6.52
CA GLY A 86 1.11 9.27 -5.81
C GLY A 86 -0.10 9.78 -6.59
N SER A 87 -0.81 10.69 -5.97
CA SER A 87 -2.13 11.19 -6.35
C SER A 87 -2.11 12.40 -7.28
N SER A 88 -0.95 12.95 -7.59
CA SER A 88 -0.82 14.11 -8.48
C SER A 88 0.59 14.23 -9.05
N ALA A 89 0.73 15.02 -10.12
CA ALA A 89 2.04 15.34 -10.69
C ALA A 89 2.99 15.97 -9.66
N ASP A 90 2.46 16.78 -8.74
CA ASP A 90 3.25 17.41 -7.68
C ASP A 90 3.78 16.38 -6.68
N VAL A 91 2.95 15.40 -6.29
CA VAL A 91 3.37 14.30 -5.41
C VAL A 91 4.46 13.48 -6.09
N GLY A 92 4.28 13.09 -7.37
CA GLY A 92 5.29 12.34 -8.12
C GLY A 92 6.62 13.11 -8.25
N ARG A 93 6.58 14.42 -8.54
CA ARG A 93 7.79 15.27 -8.58
C ARG A 93 8.45 15.40 -7.21
N GLY A 94 7.66 15.63 -6.15
CA GLY A 94 8.18 15.73 -4.79
C GLY A 94 8.86 14.44 -4.34
N PHE A 95 8.31 13.28 -4.74
CA PHE A 95 8.93 11.98 -4.48
C PHE A 95 10.27 11.84 -5.20
N LEU A 96 10.35 12.23 -6.49
CA LEU A 96 11.63 12.27 -7.23
C LEU A 96 12.70 13.13 -6.55
N GLU A 97 12.32 14.30 -6.03
CA GLU A 97 13.28 15.17 -5.33
C GLU A 97 13.85 14.47 -4.08
N LYS A 98 13.03 13.70 -3.35
CA LYS A 98 13.52 12.91 -2.21
C LYS A 98 14.49 11.82 -2.64
N LEU A 99 14.24 11.13 -3.74
CA LEU A 99 15.12 10.07 -4.24
C LEU A 99 16.49 10.58 -4.68
N LYS A 100 16.60 11.84 -5.12
CA LYS A 100 17.90 12.47 -5.45
C LYS A 100 18.85 12.56 -4.25
N CYS A 101 18.31 12.58 -3.02
CA CYS A 101 19.14 12.52 -1.80
C CYS A 101 19.75 11.14 -1.56
N VAL A 102 19.20 10.10 -2.20
CA VAL A 102 19.68 8.70 -2.08
C VAL A 102 20.68 8.38 -3.18
N SER A 103 20.36 8.69 -4.44
CA SER A 103 21.19 8.38 -5.60
C SER A 103 20.87 9.30 -6.76
N SER A 104 21.88 9.58 -7.61
CA SER A 104 21.70 10.26 -8.88
C SER A 104 21.29 9.36 -10.05
N LYS A 105 21.06 8.06 -9.80
CA LYS A 105 20.62 7.12 -10.82
C LYS A 105 19.24 7.48 -11.37
N PRO A 106 18.93 7.17 -12.66
CA PRO A 106 17.64 7.49 -13.26
C PRO A 106 16.51 6.63 -12.70
N VAL A 107 15.26 6.99 -13.03
CA VAL A 107 14.12 6.07 -12.90
C VAL A 107 14.07 5.19 -14.15
N VAL A 108 14.03 3.86 -13.94
CA VAL A 108 14.05 2.86 -15.02
C VAL A 108 12.71 2.16 -15.22
N ALA A 109 11.83 2.19 -14.21
CA ALA A 109 10.48 1.67 -14.30
C ALA A 109 9.55 2.31 -13.28
N VAL A 110 8.25 2.28 -13.55
CA VAL A 110 7.18 2.59 -12.60
C VAL A 110 6.22 1.42 -12.57
N PHE A 111 5.68 1.09 -11.40
CA PHE A 111 4.59 0.12 -11.23
C PHE A 111 3.42 0.82 -10.55
N ASN A 112 2.21 0.62 -11.10
CA ASN A 112 0.98 0.97 -10.39
C ASN A 112 0.32 -0.32 -9.90
N THR A 113 0.05 -0.40 -8.61
CA THR A 113 -0.53 -1.60 -7.97
C THR A 113 -1.97 -1.83 -8.41
N HIS A 114 -2.73 -0.75 -8.64
CA HIS A 114 -4.11 -0.81 -9.12
C HIS A 114 -4.54 0.52 -9.77
N LEU A 115 -5.82 0.65 -10.11
CA LEU A 115 -6.35 1.74 -10.94
C LEU A 115 -6.72 3.02 -10.17
N HIS A 116 -6.66 3.06 -8.84
CA HIS A 116 -7.13 4.23 -8.09
C HIS A 116 -6.20 5.45 -8.24
N GLY A 117 -6.81 6.64 -8.20
CA GLY A 117 -6.16 7.90 -8.59
C GLY A 117 -4.94 8.27 -7.74
N ASP A 118 -4.94 7.93 -6.46
CA ASP A 118 -3.83 8.19 -5.54
C ASP A 118 -2.59 7.33 -5.80
N HIS A 119 -2.71 6.30 -6.64
CA HIS A 119 -1.59 5.41 -7.00
C HIS A 119 -1.00 5.74 -8.37
N PHE A 120 -1.80 6.24 -9.34
CA PHE A 120 -1.31 6.44 -10.70
C PHE A 120 -1.24 7.90 -11.17
N LEU A 121 -1.99 8.85 -10.60
CA LEU A 121 -1.98 10.24 -11.09
C LEU A 121 -0.61 10.92 -10.94
N GLY A 122 0.24 10.42 -10.04
CA GLY A 122 1.64 10.83 -9.89
C GLY A 122 2.55 10.40 -11.04
N ASN A 123 2.11 9.48 -11.91
CA ASN A 123 2.87 9.02 -13.08
C ASN A 123 3.36 10.17 -13.96
N GLN A 124 2.56 11.23 -14.10
CA GLN A 124 2.97 12.40 -14.87
C GLN A 124 4.23 13.05 -14.30
N GLY A 125 4.30 13.20 -12.97
CA GLY A 125 5.48 13.80 -12.33
C GLY A 125 6.77 13.04 -12.66
N ILE A 126 6.66 11.71 -12.79
CA ILE A 126 7.78 10.86 -13.19
C ILE A 126 8.07 11.01 -14.70
N ARG A 127 7.03 10.96 -15.54
CA ARG A 127 7.19 11.09 -17.01
C ARG A 127 7.68 12.45 -17.46
N ASP A 128 7.39 13.52 -16.74
CA ASP A 128 7.92 14.84 -17.04
C ASP A 128 9.47 14.86 -16.95
N ALA A 129 10.06 14.06 -16.06
CA ALA A 129 11.52 13.92 -15.91
C ALA A 129 12.10 12.78 -16.76
N TYR A 130 11.33 11.72 -16.99
CA TYR A 130 11.72 10.51 -17.72
C TYR A 130 10.64 10.14 -18.74
N PRO A 131 10.55 10.81 -19.90
CA PRO A 131 9.44 10.65 -20.87
C PRO A 131 9.21 9.24 -21.37
N GLU A 132 10.29 8.45 -21.53
CA GLU A 132 10.23 7.09 -22.07
C GLU A 132 10.16 6.00 -20.99
N VAL A 133 10.04 6.39 -19.71
CA VAL A 133 9.98 5.39 -18.62
C VAL A 133 8.81 4.44 -18.82
N PRO A 134 9.04 3.11 -18.79
CA PRO A 134 7.95 2.15 -18.83
C PRO A 134 7.15 2.21 -17.54
N ILE A 135 5.82 2.24 -17.66
CA ILE A 135 4.89 2.21 -16.54
C ILE A 135 4.10 0.90 -16.64
N TYR A 136 4.32 0.03 -15.68
CA TYR A 136 3.69 -1.29 -15.58
C TYR A 136 2.44 -1.24 -14.71
N ALA A 137 1.41 -1.95 -15.11
CA ALA A 137 0.21 -2.21 -14.32
C ALA A 137 -0.46 -3.51 -14.81
N HIS A 138 -1.40 -4.03 -14.05
CA HIS A 138 -2.23 -5.12 -14.54
C HIS A 138 -2.94 -4.74 -15.86
N GLN A 139 -3.13 -5.68 -16.76
CA GLN A 139 -3.75 -5.42 -18.06
C GLN A 139 -5.13 -4.74 -17.90
N ARG A 140 -5.95 -5.22 -16.95
CA ARG A 140 -7.26 -4.60 -16.66
C ARG A 140 -7.16 -3.15 -16.17
N THR A 141 -6.10 -2.80 -15.41
CA THR A 141 -5.84 -1.41 -15.04
C THR A 141 -5.74 -0.54 -16.27
N ILE A 142 -4.92 -0.96 -17.25
CA ILE A 142 -4.71 -0.20 -18.49
C ILE A 142 -6.03 -0.07 -19.24
N GLU A 143 -6.73 -1.18 -19.46
CA GLU A 143 -8.00 -1.22 -20.20
C GLU A 143 -9.06 -0.30 -19.57
N ARG A 144 -9.23 -0.34 -18.25
CA ARG A 144 -10.22 0.48 -17.53
C ARG A 144 -9.84 1.96 -17.54
N LEU A 145 -8.57 2.29 -17.32
CA LEU A 145 -8.09 3.67 -17.37
C LEU A 145 -8.22 4.27 -18.78
N GLU A 146 -7.93 3.50 -19.83
CA GLU A 146 -8.13 3.90 -21.23
C GLU A 146 -9.61 4.06 -21.60
N ALA A 147 -10.50 3.29 -20.97
CA ALA A 147 -11.95 3.36 -21.18
C ALA A 147 -12.61 4.61 -20.57
N GLY A 148 -11.87 5.41 -19.77
CA GLY A 148 -12.35 6.67 -19.23
C GLY A 148 -12.19 6.82 -17.71
N GLU A 149 -11.96 5.75 -16.95
CA GLU A 149 -11.86 5.83 -15.49
C GLU A 149 -10.68 6.71 -15.04
N ALA A 150 -9.64 6.84 -15.86
CA ALA A 150 -8.54 7.76 -15.56
C ALA A 150 -9.01 9.22 -15.42
N GLN A 151 -9.94 9.66 -16.28
CA GLN A 151 -10.51 11.00 -16.21
C GLN A 151 -11.46 11.14 -15.00
N GLU A 152 -12.23 10.10 -14.71
CA GLU A 152 -13.13 10.08 -13.54
C GLU A 152 -12.34 10.21 -12.23
N TRP A 153 -11.22 9.47 -12.09
CA TRP A 153 -10.32 9.59 -10.95
C TRP A 153 -9.70 10.99 -10.86
N HIS A 154 -9.20 11.53 -11.97
CA HIS A 154 -8.64 12.88 -12.00
C HIS A 154 -9.68 13.92 -11.54
N ASP A 155 -10.90 13.91 -12.11
CA ASP A 155 -11.95 14.86 -11.78
C ASP A 155 -12.39 14.75 -10.33
N ARG A 156 -12.50 13.52 -9.81
CA ARG A 156 -12.83 13.24 -8.42
C ARG A 156 -11.78 13.84 -7.49
N PHE A 157 -10.48 13.55 -7.70
CA PHE A 157 -9.40 14.08 -6.87
C PHE A 157 -9.28 15.59 -7.00
N ASN A 158 -9.43 16.14 -8.22
CA ASN A 158 -9.42 17.58 -8.43
C ASN A 158 -10.57 18.26 -7.68
N GLY A 159 -11.76 17.66 -7.66
CA GLY A 159 -12.91 18.14 -6.89
C GLY A 159 -12.64 18.10 -5.37
N LEU A 160 -12.19 16.96 -4.83
CA LEU A 160 -11.88 16.80 -3.41
C LEU A 160 -10.79 17.76 -2.92
N THR A 161 -9.87 18.13 -3.78
CA THR A 161 -8.75 19.04 -3.48
C THR A 161 -9.02 20.50 -3.87
N GLU A 162 -10.27 20.85 -4.23
CA GLU A 162 -10.68 22.19 -4.64
C GLU A 162 -9.81 22.75 -5.79
N GLY A 163 -9.48 21.91 -6.78
CA GLY A 163 -8.73 22.30 -7.96
C GLY A 163 -7.21 22.19 -7.83
N ALA A 164 -6.67 21.63 -6.75
CA ALA A 164 -5.22 21.51 -6.59
C ALA A 164 -4.55 20.60 -7.64
N LEU A 165 -5.33 19.71 -8.30
CA LEU A 165 -4.83 18.82 -9.34
C LEU A 165 -5.03 19.38 -10.76
N ALA A 166 -5.52 20.60 -10.95
CA ALA A 166 -5.84 21.18 -12.26
C ALA A 166 -4.68 21.15 -13.28
N ASN A 167 -3.44 21.12 -12.81
CA ASN A 167 -2.24 21.00 -13.65
C ASN A 167 -1.71 19.56 -13.80
N THR A 168 -2.40 18.58 -13.21
CA THR A 168 -2.05 17.16 -13.37
C THR A 168 -2.70 16.65 -14.66
N ARG A 169 -1.87 16.16 -15.58
CA ARG A 169 -2.30 15.46 -16.80
C ARG A 169 -2.26 13.95 -16.55
N ILE A 170 -3.12 13.23 -17.22
CA ILE A 170 -3.16 11.77 -17.14
C ILE A 170 -1.97 11.19 -17.90
N ALA A 171 -1.15 10.38 -17.22
CA ALA A 171 -0.05 9.60 -17.79
C ALA A 171 -0.30 8.11 -17.54
N LEU A 172 -0.91 7.44 -18.51
CA LEU A 172 -1.35 6.06 -18.39
C LEU A 172 -0.20 5.06 -18.31
N PRO A 173 -0.35 3.93 -17.61
CA PRO A 173 0.53 2.77 -17.74
C PRO A 173 0.55 2.28 -19.19
N ASN A 174 1.69 1.75 -19.65
CA ASN A 174 1.90 1.33 -21.04
C ASN A 174 2.57 -0.05 -21.17
N LYS A 175 2.71 -0.77 -20.06
CA LYS A 175 3.26 -2.13 -20.00
C LYS A 175 2.32 -3.02 -19.18
N ALA A 176 1.65 -3.93 -19.87
CA ALA A 176 0.68 -4.82 -19.24
C ALA A 176 1.34 -5.99 -18.50
N LEU A 177 0.81 -6.28 -17.32
CA LEU A 177 1.09 -7.46 -16.49
C LEU A 177 -0.18 -8.30 -16.35
N LYS A 178 -0.02 -9.59 -16.09
CA LYS A 178 -1.14 -10.54 -15.91
C LYS A 178 -1.15 -11.20 -14.53
N GLY A 179 -0.05 -11.07 -13.80
CA GLY A 179 0.21 -11.86 -12.61
C GLY A 179 0.98 -13.15 -12.93
N GLY A 180 1.86 -13.55 -12.02
CA GLY A 180 2.75 -14.70 -12.16
C GLY A 180 4.08 -14.39 -12.85
N GLU A 181 4.31 -13.16 -13.34
CA GLU A 181 5.59 -12.79 -13.94
C GLU A 181 6.71 -12.79 -12.91
N VAL A 182 7.89 -13.27 -13.35
CA VAL A 182 9.15 -13.14 -12.62
C VAL A 182 10.07 -12.28 -13.46
N MET A 183 10.36 -11.08 -12.98
CA MET A 183 11.18 -10.08 -13.66
C MET A 183 12.55 -9.99 -12.99
N LYS A 184 13.62 -10.09 -13.76
CA LYS A 184 14.98 -9.85 -13.30
C LYS A 184 15.49 -8.55 -13.93
N THR A 185 15.83 -7.58 -13.09
CA THR A 185 16.25 -6.26 -13.54
C THR A 185 17.19 -5.63 -12.51
N GLY A 186 18.24 -4.97 -12.95
CA GLY A 186 19.16 -4.23 -12.09
C GLY A 186 19.72 -4.98 -10.88
N GLY A 187 19.92 -6.32 -11.02
CA GLY A 187 20.46 -7.16 -9.96
C GLY A 187 19.44 -7.65 -8.93
N ILE A 188 18.13 -7.42 -9.15
CA ILE A 188 17.06 -7.90 -8.26
C ILE A 188 16.05 -8.79 -8.99
N THR A 189 15.27 -9.53 -8.23
CA THR A 189 14.17 -10.35 -8.72
C THR A 189 12.84 -9.82 -8.16
N LEU A 190 11.92 -9.48 -9.06
CA LEU A 190 10.54 -9.14 -8.73
C LEU A 190 9.62 -10.29 -9.12
N LYS A 191 8.67 -10.65 -8.23
CA LYS A 191 7.54 -11.53 -8.58
C LYS A 191 6.24 -10.74 -8.50
N ILE A 192 5.42 -10.86 -9.52
CA ILE A 192 4.14 -10.18 -9.62
C ILE A 192 3.03 -11.16 -9.26
N HIS A 193 2.23 -10.82 -8.26
CA HIS A 193 1.08 -11.60 -7.84
C HIS A 193 -0.19 -10.83 -8.19
N HIS A 194 -1.22 -11.53 -8.68
CA HIS A 194 -2.54 -10.97 -8.96
C HIS A 194 -3.61 -11.82 -8.26
N PRO A 195 -4.34 -11.25 -7.29
CA PRO A 195 -5.32 -12.00 -6.49
C PRO A 195 -6.70 -12.09 -7.16
N GLU A 196 -6.80 -11.82 -8.47
CA GLU A 196 -8.01 -11.75 -9.28
C GLU A 196 -9.00 -10.65 -8.83
N HIS A 197 -9.47 -10.67 -7.59
CA HIS A 197 -10.42 -9.69 -7.07
C HIS A 197 -10.24 -9.55 -5.56
N ALA A 198 -9.68 -8.42 -5.12
CA ALA A 198 -9.46 -8.10 -3.71
C ALA A 198 -9.93 -6.66 -3.40
N HIS A 199 -9.02 -5.68 -3.28
CA HIS A 199 -9.40 -4.27 -3.18
C HIS A 199 -10.02 -3.75 -4.48
N SER A 200 -9.53 -4.27 -5.59
CA SER A 200 -10.11 -4.13 -6.93
C SER A 200 -9.89 -5.42 -7.76
N ASP A 201 -10.47 -5.48 -8.96
CA ASP A 201 -10.17 -6.54 -9.93
C ASP A 201 -8.88 -6.28 -10.73
N THR A 202 -8.14 -5.24 -10.36
CA THR A 202 -6.92 -4.79 -11.05
C THR A 202 -5.66 -4.92 -10.21
N ASP A 203 -5.78 -5.38 -8.96
CA ASP A 203 -4.69 -5.39 -7.99
C ASP A 203 -3.52 -6.26 -8.41
N ILE A 204 -2.31 -5.75 -8.20
CA ILE A 204 -1.10 -6.55 -8.17
C ILE A 204 -0.34 -6.32 -6.86
N MET A 205 0.25 -7.39 -6.34
CA MET A 205 1.27 -7.31 -5.29
C MET A 205 2.64 -7.55 -5.91
N ILE A 206 3.65 -6.83 -5.44
CA ILE A 206 5.00 -6.87 -6.01
C ILE A 206 5.98 -7.36 -4.95
N GLU A 207 6.42 -8.62 -5.06
CA GLU A 207 7.41 -9.21 -4.17
C GLU A 207 8.81 -8.84 -4.65
N VAL A 208 9.60 -8.21 -3.78
CA VAL A 208 11.04 -7.96 -3.94
C VAL A 208 11.77 -9.10 -3.24
N VAL A 209 12.10 -10.14 -4.01
CA VAL A 209 12.60 -11.42 -3.46
C VAL A 209 13.87 -11.23 -2.64
N ASP A 210 14.79 -10.43 -3.17
CA ASP A 210 16.12 -10.21 -2.56
C ASP A 210 16.03 -9.45 -1.24
N ASP A 211 14.96 -8.69 -1.00
CA ASP A 211 14.72 -7.91 0.21
C ASP A 211 13.67 -8.52 1.14
N LYS A 212 13.08 -9.67 0.76
CA LYS A 212 12.00 -10.34 1.51
C LYS A 212 10.81 -9.43 1.82
N LEU A 213 10.48 -8.56 0.87
CA LEU A 213 9.50 -7.50 1.01
C LEU A 213 8.43 -7.62 -0.07
N MET A 214 7.20 -7.28 0.26
CA MET A 214 6.09 -7.25 -0.70
C MET A 214 5.33 -5.93 -0.60
N PHE A 215 5.18 -5.24 -1.73
CA PHE A 215 4.24 -4.14 -1.87
C PHE A 215 2.85 -4.70 -2.10
N MET A 216 1.90 -4.27 -1.28
CA MET A 216 0.55 -4.83 -1.21
C MET A 216 -0.49 -3.98 -1.94
N GLY A 217 -0.17 -2.72 -2.29
CA GLY A 217 -1.22 -1.75 -2.64
C GLY A 217 -2.28 -1.68 -1.55
N ASP A 218 -3.51 -1.40 -1.93
CA ASP A 218 -4.63 -1.23 -0.99
C ASP A 218 -5.30 -2.55 -0.58
N ILE A 219 -4.74 -3.70 -1.00
CA ILE A 219 -5.07 -4.99 -0.41
C ILE A 219 -4.77 -4.95 1.10
N SER A 220 -3.71 -4.21 1.48
CA SER A 220 -3.38 -3.93 2.88
C SER A 220 -3.44 -2.43 3.17
N MET A 221 -4.13 -2.06 4.25
CA MET A 221 -4.27 -0.70 4.76
C MET A 221 -4.06 -0.74 6.28
N ASN A 222 -2.82 -0.54 6.75
CA ASN A 222 -2.48 -0.78 8.16
C ASN A 222 -3.17 0.20 9.11
N LYS A 223 -4.00 -0.35 10.00
CA LYS A 223 -4.80 0.40 11.00
C LYS A 223 -5.71 1.48 10.40
N TRP A 224 -6.08 1.29 9.15
CA TRP A 224 -7.07 2.08 8.47
C TRP A 224 -8.30 1.21 8.24
N THR A 225 -9.49 1.72 8.56
CA THR A 225 -10.73 0.99 8.27
C THR A 225 -10.86 0.83 6.75
N PRO A 226 -10.81 -0.39 6.20
CA PRO A 226 -10.77 -0.59 4.76
C PRO A 226 -11.99 0.04 4.09
N TYR A 227 -11.76 0.93 3.16
CA TYR A 227 -12.79 1.57 2.38
C TYR A 227 -12.45 1.46 0.91
N THR A 228 -13.42 1.10 0.10
CA THR A 228 -13.31 1.23 -1.34
C THR A 228 -14.21 2.35 -1.83
N ALA A 229 -13.66 3.20 -2.67
CA ALA A 229 -14.40 4.28 -3.27
C ALA A 229 -15.45 3.78 -4.28
N MET A 230 -15.27 2.57 -4.79
CA MET A 230 -16.08 1.90 -5.80
C MET A 230 -16.53 0.54 -5.25
N PRO A 231 -17.72 0.46 -4.64
CA PRO A 231 -18.21 -0.77 -3.99
C PRO A 231 -18.22 -2.01 -4.88
N GLN A 232 -18.48 -1.80 -6.18
CA GLN A 232 -18.50 -2.88 -7.17
C GLN A 232 -17.12 -3.42 -7.52
N ASP A 233 -16.05 -2.73 -7.12
CA ASP A 233 -14.67 -3.10 -7.46
C ASP A 233 -14.03 -4.00 -6.40
N ALA A 234 -14.55 -4.03 -5.16
CA ALA A 234 -13.94 -4.72 -4.05
C ALA A 234 -14.63 -6.03 -3.70
N SER A 235 -13.83 -7.00 -3.25
CA SER A 235 -14.27 -8.19 -2.53
C SER A 235 -13.56 -8.26 -1.17
N PHE A 236 -14.32 -8.20 -0.09
CA PHE A 236 -13.78 -8.38 1.27
C PHE A 236 -13.25 -9.80 1.49
N LYS A 237 -13.94 -10.81 0.93
CA LYS A 237 -13.45 -12.18 0.94
C LYS A 237 -12.17 -12.33 0.15
N GLY A 238 -12.14 -11.76 -1.06
CA GLY A 238 -10.97 -11.78 -1.90
C GLY A 238 -9.79 -11.07 -1.24
N THR A 239 -10.02 -9.94 -0.57
CA THR A 239 -9.00 -9.25 0.24
C THR A 239 -8.46 -10.15 1.34
N ALA A 240 -9.33 -10.81 2.13
CA ALA A 240 -8.89 -11.74 3.17
C ALA A 240 -8.07 -12.92 2.59
N LEU A 241 -8.48 -13.45 1.44
CA LEU A 241 -7.74 -14.53 0.75
C LEU A 241 -6.38 -14.06 0.24
N ALA A 242 -6.29 -12.85 -0.35
CA ALA A 242 -5.05 -12.25 -0.82
C ALA A 242 -4.07 -12.00 0.33
N LEU A 243 -4.55 -11.46 1.46
CA LEU A 243 -3.76 -11.27 2.67
C LEU A 243 -3.24 -12.59 3.23
N LYS A 244 -4.09 -13.64 3.28
CA LYS A 244 -3.67 -14.99 3.70
C LYS A 244 -2.59 -15.55 2.79
N ALA A 245 -2.79 -15.49 1.48
CA ALA A 245 -1.80 -15.95 0.52
C ALA A 245 -0.45 -15.22 0.66
N ALA A 246 -0.49 -13.92 0.97
CA ALA A 246 0.72 -13.13 1.19
C ALA A 246 1.46 -13.58 2.47
N ILE A 247 0.79 -13.79 3.60
CA ILE A 247 1.45 -14.24 4.84
C ILE A 247 1.88 -15.70 4.81
N ASP A 248 1.25 -16.53 3.96
CA ASP A 248 1.66 -17.92 3.75
C ASP A 248 2.95 -18.03 2.93
N ASN A 249 3.34 -16.96 2.22
CA ASN A 249 4.65 -16.87 1.59
C ASN A 249 5.72 -16.77 2.68
N ALA A 250 6.46 -17.87 2.89
CA ALA A 250 7.45 -17.97 3.96
C ALA A 250 8.62 -17.01 3.78
N ASP A 251 8.92 -16.61 2.53
CA ASP A 251 10.08 -15.82 2.17
C ASP A 251 9.85 -14.30 2.41
N VAL A 252 8.61 -13.84 2.58
CA VAL A 252 8.28 -12.42 2.84
C VAL A 252 8.25 -12.15 4.34
N GLU A 253 8.97 -11.11 4.76
CA GLU A 253 9.07 -10.66 6.15
C GLU A 253 8.43 -9.28 6.37
N VAL A 254 8.43 -8.40 5.34
CA VAL A 254 7.92 -7.03 5.40
C VAL A 254 6.85 -6.82 4.33
N TYR A 255 5.71 -6.26 4.72
CA TYR A 255 4.61 -5.92 3.84
C TYR A 255 4.43 -4.39 3.82
N VAL A 256 4.44 -3.80 2.63
CA VAL A 256 4.29 -2.36 2.43
C VAL A 256 2.88 -2.10 1.92
N PRO A 257 1.97 -1.57 2.77
CA PRO A 257 0.60 -1.27 2.38
C PRO A 257 0.53 -0.04 1.48
N GLY A 258 -0.59 0.14 0.78
CA GLY A 258 -0.86 1.37 0.04
C GLY A 258 -1.03 2.57 0.97
N HIS A 259 -1.54 2.35 2.18
CA HIS A 259 -1.74 3.35 3.23
C HIS A 259 -1.32 2.80 4.59
N GLY A 260 -0.72 3.66 5.42
CA GLY A 260 -0.27 3.30 6.75
C GLY A 260 1.15 2.75 6.79
N TYR A 261 1.60 2.36 7.99
CA TYR A 261 2.97 1.90 8.20
C TYR A 261 3.20 0.48 7.66
N PRO A 262 4.44 0.18 7.19
CA PRO A 262 4.83 -1.19 6.85
C PRO A 262 4.57 -2.19 7.99
N GLU A 263 4.29 -3.42 7.62
CA GLU A 263 3.74 -4.46 8.48
C GLU A 263 4.57 -5.73 8.50
N ASP A 264 4.35 -6.53 9.54
CA ASP A 264 4.77 -7.91 9.63
C ASP A 264 3.57 -8.88 9.47
N LYS A 265 3.83 -10.17 9.49
CA LYS A 265 2.79 -11.21 9.42
C LYS A 265 1.75 -11.09 10.54
N THR A 266 2.16 -10.60 11.72
CA THR A 266 1.25 -10.45 12.87
C THR A 266 0.25 -9.33 12.62
N SER A 267 0.71 -8.17 12.14
CA SER A 267 -0.14 -7.04 11.79
C SER A 267 -1.10 -7.39 10.65
N MET A 268 -0.60 -8.09 9.63
CA MET A 268 -1.42 -8.59 8.51
C MET A 268 -2.53 -9.55 9.00
N ALA A 269 -2.21 -10.45 9.96
CA ALA A 269 -3.21 -11.35 10.55
C ALA A 269 -4.32 -10.61 11.29
N ILE A 270 -4.04 -9.42 11.84
CA ILE A 270 -5.07 -8.58 12.49
C ILE A 270 -6.03 -8.00 11.42
N GLN A 271 -5.54 -7.61 10.25
CA GLN A 271 -6.40 -7.13 9.15
C GLN A 271 -7.27 -8.26 8.58
N ILE A 272 -6.72 -9.48 8.45
CA ILE A 272 -7.52 -10.67 8.09
C ILE A 272 -8.64 -10.86 9.10
N GLY A 273 -8.30 -10.82 10.40
CA GLY A 273 -9.28 -10.94 11.49
C GLY A 273 -10.37 -9.86 11.45
N PHE A 274 -10.02 -8.62 11.11
CA PHE A 274 -11.00 -7.54 10.93
C PHE A 274 -11.99 -7.88 9.81
N THR A 275 -11.49 -8.30 8.66
CA THR A 275 -12.32 -8.61 7.49
C THR A 275 -13.25 -9.80 7.77
N GLU A 276 -12.73 -10.85 8.41
CA GLU A 276 -13.52 -12.02 8.79
C GLU A 276 -14.61 -11.67 9.82
N ASP A 277 -14.28 -10.89 10.85
CA ASP A 277 -15.23 -10.42 11.86
C ASP A 277 -16.33 -9.53 11.26
N LEU A 278 -15.96 -8.64 10.32
CA LEU A 278 -16.89 -7.79 9.59
C LEU A 278 -17.94 -8.64 8.85
N LEU A 279 -17.47 -9.57 8.01
CA LEU A 279 -18.35 -10.45 7.23
C LEU A 279 -19.21 -11.35 8.13
N ALA A 280 -18.63 -11.89 9.20
CA ALA A 280 -19.36 -12.74 10.15
C ALA A 280 -20.44 -11.94 10.90
N SER A 281 -20.13 -10.72 11.34
CA SER A 281 -21.08 -9.86 12.03
C SER A 281 -22.23 -9.45 11.10
N ILE A 282 -21.94 -9.04 9.87
CA ILE A 282 -22.96 -8.69 8.87
C ILE A 282 -23.85 -9.91 8.58
N LYS A 283 -23.26 -11.08 8.34
CA LYS A 283 -24.01 -12.31 8.07
C LYS A 283 -24.94 -12.68 9.23
N LYS A 284 -24.49 -12.54 10.46
CA LYS A 284 -25.30 -12.79 11.68
C LYS A 284 -26.59 -11.96 11.67
N TYR A 285 -26.52 -10.68 11.33
CA TYR A 285 -27.70 -9.80 11.33
C TYR A 285 -28.51 -9.90 10.04
N TYR A 286 -27.87 -10.17 8.90
CA TYR A 286 -28.54 -10.49 7.63
C TYR A 286 -29.50 -11.68 7.78
N LEU A 287 -29.06 -12.76 8.44
CA LEU A 287 -29.87 -13.95 8.70
C LEU A 287 -31.06 -13.68 9.68
N GLN A 288 -31.07 -12.56 10.38
CA GLN A 288 -32.19 -12.06 11.18
C GLN A 288 -33.14 -11.15 10.38
N GLY A 289 -32.87 -10.94 9.07
CA GLY A 289 -33.68 -10.12 8.17
C GLY A 289 -33.38 -8.63 8.24
N MET A 290 -32.27 -8.22 8.87
CA MET A 290 -31.88 -6.80 8.96
C MET A 290 -31.25 -6.31 7.68
N GLN A 291 -31.55 -5.06 7.31
CA GLN A 291 -30.86 -4.36 6.23
C GLN A 291 -29.57 -3.70 6.72
N ALA A 292 -28.67 -3.36 5.78
CA ALA A 292 -27.35 -2.78 6.11
C ALA A 292 -27.42 -1.59 7.07
N HIS A 293 -28.36 -0.66 6.87
CA HIS A 293 -28.53 0.52 7.70
C HIS A 293 -29.03 0.22 9.12
N ASP A 294 -29.89 -0.83 9.27
CA ASP A 294 -30.44 -1.22 10.57
C ASP A 294 -29.40 -1.91 11.47
N MET A 295 -28.44 -2.64 10.85
CA MET A 295 -27.43 -3.38 11.59
C MET A 295 -26.16 -2.56 11.90
N SER A 296 -25.99 -1.36 11.32
CA SER A 296 -24.73 -0.59 11.37
C SER A 296 -24.17 -0.42 12.78
N GLU A 297 -24.98 0.02 13.75
CA GLU A 297 -24.53 0.22 15.12
C GLU A 297 -24.22 -1.10 15.85
N LEU A 298 -24.91 -2.19 15.50
CA LEU A 298 -24.67 -3.53 16.06
C LEU A 298 -23.36 -4.09 15.55
N VAL A 299 -23.07 -3.95 14.24
CA VAL A 299 -21.81 -4.37 13.63
C VAL A 299 -20.65 -3.55 14.18
N LYS A 300 -20.78 -2.21 14.32
CA LYS A 300 -19.78 -1.37 14.99
C LYS A 300 -19.47 -1.84 16.40
N LYS A 301 -20.49 -2.25 17.15
CA LYS A 301 -20.32 -2.79 18.51
C LYS A 301 -19.57 -4.13 18.49
N ASP A 302 -19.91 -5.03 17.57
CA ASP A 302 -19.23 -6.32 17.43
C ASP A 302 -17.74 -6.13 17.06
N LEU A 303 -17.41 -5.06 16.30
CA LEU A 303 -16.07 -4.69 15.86
C LEU A 303 -15.34 -3.71 16.78
N GLN A 304 -15.85 -3.44 17.99
CA GLN A 304 -15.30 -2.42 18.91
C GLN A 304 -13.81 -2.60 19.21
N LYS A 305 -13.26 -3.80 19.13
CA LYS A 305 -11.82 -4.05 19.33
C LYS A 305 -10.91 -3.36 18.29
N TYR A 306 -11.47 -2.92 17.17
CA TYR A 306 -10.78 -2.19 16.10
C TYR A 306 -11.05 -0.66 16.15
N SER A 307 -11.74 -0.16 17.17
CA SER A 307 -12.16 1.26 17.24
C SER A 307 -11.02 2.28 17.28
N ALA A 308 -9.80 1.83 17.51
CA ALA A 308 -8.59 2.67 17.44
C ALA A 308 -8.03 2.82 16.01
N TRP A 309 -8.65 2.19 15.01
CA TRP A 309 -8.25 2.34 13.62
C TRP A 309 -8.78 3.65 13.05
N ASP A 310 -8.01 4.27 12.18
CA ASP A 310 -8.42 5.48 11.49
C ASP A 310 -9.70 5.22 10.67
N HIS A 311 -10.58 6.22 10.63
CA HIS A 311 -11.88 6.17 9.95
C HIS A 311 -12.87 5.10 10.45
N PHE A 312 -12.69 4.57 11.67
CA PHE A 312 -13.64 3.61 12.25
C PHE A 312 -15.06 4.20 12.42
N ASP A 313 -15.19 5.50 12.60
CA ASP A 313 -16.47 6.21 12.62
C ASP A 313 -17.21 6.12 11.28
N GLU A 314 -16.51 5.97 10.16
CA GLU A 314 -17.06 5.79 8.81
C GLU A 314 -17.42 4.34 8.48
N LEU A 315 -17.28 3.40 9.42
CA LEU A 315 -17.51 1.96 9.21
C LEU A 315 -18.91 1.65 8.60
N GLY A 316 -19.90 2.53 8.77
CA GLY A 316 -21.22 2.38 8.15
C GLY A 316 -21.19 2.26 6.63
N LYS A 317 -20.27 2.94 5.95
CA LYS A 317 -20.08 2.84 4.50
C LYS A 317 -19.52 1.46 4.13
N VAL A 318 -18.52 1.00 4.89
CA VAL A 318 -17.88 -0.32 4.71
C VAL A 318 -18.91 -1.44 4.92
N ILE A 319 -19.75 -1.33 5.94
CA ILE A 319 -20.84 -2.29 6.22
C ILE A 319 -21.80 -2.37 5.02
N SER A 320 -22.17 -1.23 4.44
CA SER A 320 -23.08 -1.21 3.30
C SER A 320 -22.50 -1.93 2.07
N HIS A 321 -21.19 -1.81 1.84
CA HIS A 321 -20.50 -2.53 0.75
C HIS A 321 -20.39 -4.03 1.05
N ALA A 322 -19.90 -4.39 2.24
CA ALA A 322 -19.74 -5.79 2.64
C ALA A 322 -21.08 -6.52 2.75
N TYR A 323 -22.17 -5.80 3.03
CA TYR A 323 -23.52 -6.36 3.04
C TYR A 323 -23.92 -6.93 1.68
N VAL A 324 -23.61 -6.24 0.58
CA VAL A 324 -23.92 -6.70 -0.78
C VAL A 324 -23.22 -8.04 -1.06
N GLU A 325 -21.97 -8.18 -0.65
CA GLU A 325 -21.22 -9.44 -0.82
C GLU A 325 -21.85 -10.57 0.03
N VAL A 326 -22.22 -10.28 1.28
CA VAL A 326 -22.90 -11.26 2.15
C VAL A 326 -24.27 -11.65 1.58
N GLU A 327 -25.02 -10.70 1.04
CA GLU A 327 -26.31 -10.95 0.40
C GLU A 327 -26.15 -11.88 -0.80
N GLN A 328 -25.22 -11.59 -1.72
CA GLN A 328 -24.94 -12.41 -2.90
C GLN A 328 -24.57 -13.85 -2.55
N ASP A 329 -23.85 -14.06 -1.44
CA ASP A 329 -23.46 -15.40 -0.99
C ASP A 329 -24.60 -16.24 -0.38
N ASN A 330 -25.71 -15.62 -0.04
CA ASN A 330 -26.82 -16.27 0.64
C ASN A 330 -28.10 -16.33 -0.23
N PHE A 331 -28.00 -15.91 -1.49
CA PHE A 331 -28.99 -16.18 -2.54
C PHE A 331 -28.67 -17.51 -3.25
#